data_2a5e0d2e0a73c7cd72156eeeb7e8e05c
#
_entry.id   2a5e0d2e0a73c7cd72156eeeb7e8e05c
#
_cell.length_a   1.000
_cell.length_b   1.000
_cell.length_c   1.000
_cell.angle_alpha   90.00
_cell.angle_beta   90.00
_cell.angle_gamma   90.00
#
_symmetry.space_group_name_H-M   'P 1'
#
loop_
_entity.id
_entity.type
_entity.pdbx_description
1 polymer ?
#
loop_
_entity_poly.entity_id
_entity_poly.type
_entity_poly.pdbx_seq_one_letter_code
_entity_poly.pdbx_strand_id
1 'polypeptide(L)'
;MKIYYAMSISGAHSNESEEINLQLIEHLKGYGEVLTEHFANPFYKKVGETRISDKQIHDRDLAWLLSADLIVAEVSNISFGVGYEIGRADENKKKILCLRKKSPERLSAMISGCENLTLRIYNSVEDAKNHINEFIKNS
;
A
#
# COMPACT_ATOMS: atom_id res chain seq x y z
N MET A 1 5.13 15.96 -3.69
CA MET A 1 5.60 14.59 -3.40
C MET A 1 4.62 13.59 -4.02
N LYS A 2 5.13 12.57 -4.65
CA LYS A 2 4.31 11.50 -5.23
C LYS A 2 4.37 10.26 -4.34
N ILE A 3 3.22 9.72 -4.00
CA ILE A 3 3.07 8.60 -3.09
C ILE A 3 2.36 7.46 -3.82
N TYR A 4 2.93 6.27 -3.76
CA TYR A 4 2.26 5.05 -4.23
C TYR A 4 1.70 4.32 -3.01
N TYR A 5 0.39 4.11 -2.97
CA TYR A 5 -0.26 3.35 -1.91
C TYR A 5 -0.63 1.97 -2.45
N ALA A 6 0.00 0.93 -1.90
CA ALA A 6 -0.25 -0.45 -2.27
C ALA A 6 -1.21 -1.10 -1.27
N MET A 7 -2.28 -1.70 -1.77
CA MET A 7 -3.27 -2.40 -0.96
C MET A 7 -3.84 -3.59 -1.72
N SER A 8 -4.37 -4.57 -1.00
CA SER A 8 -5.09 -5.69 -1.62
C SER A 8 -6.39 -5.20 -2.26
N ILE A 9 -6.56 -5.45 -3.54
CA ILE A 9 -7.74 -5.04 -4.33
C ILE A 9 -8.72 -6.20 -4.46
N SER A 10 -8.21 -7.41 -4.67
CA SER A 10 -9.00 -8.62 -4.85
C SER A 10 -8.83 -9.57 -3.68
N GLY A 11 -9.83 -10.43 -3.47
CA GLY A 11 -9.84 -11.39 -2.37
C GLY A 11 -10.85 -11.02 -1.29
N ALA A 12 -10.94 -11.87 -0.28
CA ALA A 12 -11.85 -11.67 0.85
C ALA A 12 -11.22 -10.70 1.84
N HIS A 13 -11.69 -9.47 1.86
CA HIS A 13 -11.35 -8.51 2.88
C HIS A 13 -12.62 -7.87 3.45
N SER A 14 -12.52 -7.48 4.70
CA SER A 14 -13.65 -6.95 5.46
C SER A 14 -13.97 -5.50 5.08
N ASN A 15 -15.19 -5.04 5.41
CA ASN A 15 -15.56 -3.63 5.31
C ASN A 15 -14.64 -2.75 6.15
N GLU A 16 -14.17 -3.27 7.30
CA GLU A 16 -13.21 -2.58 8.15
C GLU A 16 -11.89 -2.32 7.41
N SER A 17 -11.40 -3.31 6.68
CA SER A 17 -10.19 -3.21 5.85
C SER A 17 -10.33 -2.11 4.79
N GLU A 18 -11.47 -2.04 4.13
CA GLU A 18 -11.76 -1.02 3.13
C GLU A 18 -11.81 0.38 3.73
N GLU A 19 -12.45 0.52 4.90
CA GLU A 19 -12.54 1.79 5.61
C GLU A 19 -11.16 2.29 6.04
N ILE A 20 -10.30 1.39 6.53
CA ILE A 20 -8.93 1.72 6.89
C ILE A 20 -8.18 2.27 5.68
N ASN A 21 -8.23 1.58 4.55
CA ASN A 21 -7.56 2.01 3.33
C ASN A 21 -8.01 3.39 2.89
N LEU A 22 -9.32 3.66 2.91
CA LEU A 22 -9.87 4.98 2.57
C LEU A 22 -9.29 6.07 3.47
N GLN A 23 -9.29 5.86 4.78
CA GLN A 23 -8.78 6.85 5.74
C GLN A 23 -7.28 7.07 5.58
N LEU A 24 -6.49 6.03 5.30
CA LEU A 24 -5.06 6.18 5.09
C LEU A 24 -4.73 6.92 3.79
N ILE A 25 -5.47 6.65 2.71
CA ILE A 25 -5.32 7.38 1.45
C ILE A 25 -5.64 8.87 1.66
N GLU A 26 -6.76 9.19 2.32
CA GLU A 26 -7.12 10.59 2.61
C GLU A 26 -6.04 11.28 3.46
N HIS A 27 -5.48 10.59 4.43
CA HIS A 27 -4.39 11.12 5.24
C HIS A 27 -3.13 11.41 4.40
N LEU A 28 -2.78 10.48 3.51
CA LEU A 28 -1.62 10.63 2.63
C LEU A 28 -1.78 11.78 1.62
N LYS A 29 -2.99 12.06 1.18
CA LYS A 29 -3.28 13.20 0.28
C LYS A 29 -2.90 14.54 0.90
N GLY A 30 -2.85 14.64 2.22
CA GLY A 30 -2.34 15.81 2.93
C GLY A 30 -0.84 16.04 2.74
N TYR A 31 -0.09 15.02 2.32
CA TYR A 31 1.36 15.10 2.09
C TYR A 31 1.75 15.24 0.61
N GLY A 32 0.86 14.84 -0.30
CA GLY A 32 1.18 14.90 -1.72
C GLY A 32 0.16 14.18 -2.60
N GLU A 33 0.53 13.93 -3.84
CA GLU A 33 -0.29 13.21 -4.80
C GLU A 33 -0.23 11.70 -4.53
N VAL A 34 -1.36 11.09 -4.26
CA VAL A 34 -1.48 9.62 -4.13
C VAL A 34 -1.85 9.04 -5.48
N LEU A 35 -0.89 8.43 -6.16
CA LEU A 35 -1.03 7.97 -7.54
C LEU A 35 -2.09 6.88 -7.72
N THR A 36 -2.35 6.11 -6.66
CA THR A 36 -3.27 4.96 -6.66
C THR A 36 -4.57 5.22 -5.91
N GLU A 37 -4.94 6.49 -5.68
CA GLU A 37 -6.14 6.83 -4.89
C GLU A 37 -7.43 6.26 -5.47
N HIS A 38 -7.53 6.10 -6.79
CA HIS A 38 -8.72 5.55 -7.45
C HIS A 38 -9.02 4.10 -7.05
N PHE A 39 -8.05 3.33 -6.58
CA PHE A 39 -8.25 1.95 -6.11
C PHE A 39 -9.14 1.88 -4.87
N ALA A 40 -9.30 2.96 -4.14
CA ALA A 40 -10.19 3.06 -3.00
C ALA A 40 -11.66 3.24 -3.41
N ASN A 41 -11.95 3.54 -4.69
CA ASN A 41 -13.30 3.72 -5.18
C ASN A 41 -14.11 2.40 -5.05
N PRO A 42 -15.29 2.42 -4.40
CA PRO A 42 -16.10 1.21 -4.22
C PRO A 42 -16.50 0.53 -5.54
N PHE A 43 -16.76 1.31 -6.58
CA PHE A 43 -17.08 0.76 -7.91
C PHE A 43 -15.89 -0.04 -8.46
N TYR A 44 -14.69 0.49 -8.37
CA TYR A 44 -13.48 -0.19 -8.83
C TYR A 44 -13.27 -1.51 -8.07
N LYS A 45 -13.45 -1.51 -6.75
CA LYS A 45 -13.31 -2.71 -5.92
C LYS A 45 -14.32 -3.79 -6.28
N LYS A 46 -15.54 -3.40 -6.64
CA LYS A 46 -16.62 -4.34 -6.98
C LYS A 46 -16.42 -5.01 -8.34
N VAL A 47 -16.01 -4.26 -9.35
CA VAL A 47 -15.93 -4.72 -10.74
C VAL A 47 -14.49 -4.98 -11.21
N GLY A 48 -13.50 -4.44 -10.50
CA GLY A 48 -12.11 -4.49 -10.89
C GLY A 48 -11.79 -3.61 -12.09
N GLU A 49 -10.60 -3.78 -12.64
CA GLU A 49 -10.15 -3.09 -13.84
C GLU A 49 -10.48 -3.95 -15.06
N THR A 50 -11.59 -3.65 -15.73
CA THR A 50 -12.11 -4.49 -16.82
C THR A 50 -11.92 -3.91 -18.23
N ARG A 51 -11.48 -2.63 -18.32
CA ARG A 51 -11.39 -1.90 -19.61
C ARG A 51 -10.03 -2.03 -20.30
N ILE A 52 -9.01 -2.45 -19.57
CA ILE A 52 -7.65 -2.59 -20.08
C ILE A 52 -7.12 -3.99 -19.76
N SER A 53 -6.09 -4.41 -20.48
CA SER A 53 -5.48 -5.73 -20.30
C SER A 53 -4.65 -5.79 -19.01
N ASP A 54 -4.37 -7.01 -18.55
CA ASP A 54 -3.48 -7.24 -17.43
C ASP A 54 -2.10 -6.61 -17.67
N LYS A 55 -1.59 -6.71 -18.91
CA LYS A 55 -0.32 -6.09 -19.27
C LYS A 55 -0.36 -4.57 -19.12
N GLN A 56 -1.45 -3.94 -19.54
CA GLN A 56 -1.63 -2.49 -19.41
C GLN A 56 -1.72 -2.06 -17.94
N ILE A 57 -2.41 -2.84 -17.11
CA ILE A 57 -2.48 -2.60 -15.65
C ILE A 57 -1.09 -2.70 -15.06
N HIS A 58 -0.37 -3.80 -15.32
CA HIS A 58 0.98 -4.02 -14.81
C HIS A 58 1.92 -2.88 -15.20
N ASP A 59 1.95 -2.52 -16.47
CA ASP A 59 2.89 -1.52 -16.96
C ASP A 59 2.57 -0.12 -16.41
N ARG A 60 1.29 0.22 -16.30
CA ARG A 60 0.83 1.49 -15.71
C ARG A 60 1.19 1.58 -14.23
N ASP A 61 0.83 0.55 -13.47
CA ASP A 61 1.02 0.57 -12.00
C ASP A 61 2.51 0.54 -11.67
N LEU A 62 3.31 -0.21 -12.43
CA LEU A 62 4.76 -0.21 -12.26
C LEU A 62 5.37 1.16 -12.59
N ALA A 63 4.90 1.83 -13.65
CA ALA A 63 5.37 3.18 -13.99
C ALA A 63 5.06 4.17 -12.85
N TRP A 64 3.87 4.10 -12.26
CA TRP A 64 3.52 4.92 -11.10
C TRP A 64 4.42 4.63 -9.90
N LEU A 65 4.60 3.35 -9.59
CA LEU A 65 5.45 2.91 -8.49
C LEU A 65 6.88 3.44 -8.63
N LEU A 66 7.45 3.33 -9.82
CA LEU A 66 8.81 3.80 -10.09
C LEU A 66 8.93 5.32 -10.08
N SER A 67 7.84 6.04 -10.41
CA SER A 67 7.81 7.50 -10.36
C SER A 67 7.60 8.07 -8.94
N ALA A 68 7.15 7.25 -8.00
CA ALA A 68 6.84 7.70 -6.65
C ALA A 68 8.10 8.02 -5.84
N ASP A 69 7.97 9.02 -4.96
CA ASP A 69 9.02 9.38 -4.01
C ASP A 69 9.05 8.42 -2.84
N LEU A 70 7.88 7.90 -2.45
CA LEU A 70 7.79 6.90 -1.40
C LEU A 70 6.60 5.96 -1.65
N ILE A 71 6.69 4.78 -1.04
CA ILE A 71 5.70 3.72 -1.13
C ILE A 71 5.15 3.48 0.28
N VAL A 72 3.82 3.43 0.39
CA VAL A 72 3.14 2.97 1.61
C VAL A 72 2.32 1.75 1.24
N ALA A 73 2.59 0.62 1.88
CA ALA A 73 1.91 -0.64 1.60
C ALA A 73 1.15 -1.13 2.84
N GLU A 74 -0.15 -1.39 2.67
CA GLU A 74 -0.97 -2.02 3.70
C GLU A 74 -0.92 -3.53 3.49
N VAL A 75 -0.28 -4.24 4.40
CA VAL A 75 0.08 -5.66 4.25
C VAL A 75 -0.70 -6.59 5.18
N SER A 76 -1.83 -6.16 5.71
CA SER A 76 -2.67 -6.98 6.61
C SER A 76 -3.34 -8.14 5.89
N ASN A 77 -3.70 -7.96 4.62
CA ASN A 77 -4.29 -9.01 3.79
C ASN A 77 -3.24 -9.61 2.85
N ILE A 78 -3.27 -10.93 2.68
CA ILE A 78 -2.39 -11.61 1.74
C ILE A 78 -2.73 -11.17 0.31
N SER A 79 -1.72 -10.73 -0.44
CA SER A 79 -1.88 -10.26 -1.82
C SER A 79 -0.61 -10.50 -2.62
N PHE A 80 -0.74 -11.26 -3.72
CA PHE A 80 0.37 -11.43 -4.66
C PHE A 80 0.79 -10.09 -5.27
N GLY A 81 -0.18 -9.23 -5.61
CA GLY A 81 0.09 -7.94 -6.24
C GLY A 81 0.88 -7.01 -5.33
N VAL A 82 0.47 -6.89 -4.06
CA VAL A 82 1.18 -6.05 -3.09
C VAL A 82 2.59 -6.57 -2.84
N GLY A 83 2.76 -7.89 -2.70
CA GLY A 83 4.09 -8.49 -2.53
C GLY A 83 5.01 -8.21 -3.73
N TYR A 84 4.49 -8.35 -4.95
CA TYR A 84 5.22 -8.04 -6.17
C TYR A 84 5.64 -6.56 -6.22
N GLU A 85 4.73 -5.65 -5.90
CA GLU A 85 4.98 -4.21 -5.89
C GLU A 85 6.06 -3.84 -4.86
N ILE A 86 5.99 -4.40 -3.66
CA ILE A 86 7.00 -4.19 -2.63
C ILE A 86 8.38 -4.66 -3.10
N GLY A 87 8.47 -5.85 -3.69
CA GLY A 87 9.72 -6.39 -4.20
C GLY A 87 10.33 -5.53 -5.30
N ARG A 88 9.49 -5.05 -6.24
CA ARG A 88 9.95 -4.16 -7.31
C ARG A 88 10.40 -2.81 -6.76
N ALA A 89 9.70 -2.28 -5.75
CA ALA A 89 10.07 -1.03 -5.10
C ALA A 89 11.41 -1.18 -4.35
N ASP A 90 11.60 -2.27 -3.63
CA ASP A 90 12.83 -2.55 -2.90
C ASP A 90 14.04 -2.66 -3.85
N GLU A 91 13.91 -3.42 -4.93
CA GLU A 91 14.95 -3.56 -5.95
C GLU A 91 15.34 -2.21 -6.56
N ASN A 92 14.39 -1.30 -6.67
CA ASN A 92 14.61 0.06 -7.19
C ASN A 92 14.95 1.08 -6.10
N LYS A 93 15.28 0.62 -4.90
CA LYS A 93 15.75 1.42 -3.77
C LYS A 93 14.78 2.51 -3.34
N LYS A 94 13.48 2.24 -3.45
CA LYS A 94 12.43 3.14 -2.98
C LYS A 94 12.36 3.13 -1.46
N LYS A 95 11.90 4.24 -0.89
CA LYS A 95 11.55 4.31 0.54
C LYS A 95 10.20 3.66 0.75
N ILE A 96 10.14 2.63 1.59
CA ILE A 96 8.95 1.79 1.74
C ILE A 96 8.55 1.69 3.20
N LEU A 97 7.30 2.08 3.48
CA LEU A 97 6.64 1.84 4.76
C LEU A 97 5.61 0.73 4.56
N CYS A 98 5.73 -0.35 5.31
CA CYS A 98 4.73 -1.41 5.38
C CYS A 98 3.94 -1.29 6.67
N LEU A 99 2.63 -1.21 6.57
CA LEU A 99 1.69 -1.11 7.69
C LEU A 99 0.95 -2.43 7.86
N ARG A 100 1.03 -3.02 9.03
CA ARG A 100 0.35 -4.25 9.38
C ARG A 100 -0.56 -4.03 10.59
N LYS A 101 -1.84 -4.32 10.45
CA LYS A 101 -2.75 -4.35 11.58
C LYS A 101 -2.32 -5.48 12.53
N LYS A 102 -2.31 -5.20 13.84
CA LYS A 102 -1.96 -6.20 14.85
C LYS A 102 -2.81 -7.46 14.66
N SER A 103 -2.15 -8.60 14.57
CA SER A 103 -2.78 -9.90 14.31
C SER A 103 -1.91 -11.01 14.93
N PRO A 104 -2.51 -12.11 15.42
CA PRO A 104 -1.75 -13.28 15.87
C PRO A 104 -1.16 -14.07 14.71
N GLU A 105 -1.61 -13.81 13.48
CA GLU A 105 -1.13 -14.52 12.29
C GLU A 105 0.27 -14.04 11.91
N ARG A 106 1.08 -14.95 11.38
CA ARG A 106 2.43 -14.64 10.94
C ARG A 106 2.41 -13.87 9.63
N LEU A 107 3.14 -12.76 9.58
CA LEU A 107 3.42 -12.06 8.34
C LEU A 107 4.50 -12.83 7.55
N SER A 108 4.42 -12.79 6.22
CA SER A 108 5.44 -13.39 5.35
C SER A 108 6.85 -12.96 5.76
N ALA A 109 7.75 -13.94 5.87
CA ALA A 109 9.16 -13.68 6.16
C ALA A 109 9.82 -12.77 5.11
N MET A 110 9.32 -12.78 3.88
CA MET A 110 9.84 -11.93 2.80
C MET A 110 9.57 -10.45 3.05
N ILE A 111 8.56 -10.14 3.85
CA ILE A 111 8.24 -8.76 4.26
C ILE A 111 8.88 -8.46 5.62
N SER A 112 8.64 -9.30 6.62
CA SER A 112 9.14 -9.05 7.98
C SER A 112 10.65 -9.15 8.11
N GLY A 113 11.30 -9.91 7.24
CA GLY A 113 12.75 -10.12 7.25
C GLY A 113 13.53 -9.18 6.32
N CYS A 114 12.87 -8.36 5.53
CA CYS A 114 13.56 -7.44 4.61
C CYS A 114 13.99 -6.17 5.37
N GLU A 115 15.29 -5.99 5.54
CA GLU A 115 15.85 -4.89 6.33
C GLU A 115 15.63 -3.51 5.69
N ASN A 116 15.43 -3.46 4.38
CA ASN A 116 15.20 -2.21 3.66
C ASN A 116 13.78 -1.66 3.84
N LEU A 117 12.86 -2.48 4.33
CA LEU A 117 11.49 -2.07 4.58
C LEU A 117 11.35 -1.53 6.01
N THR A 118 10.61 -0.45 6.15
CA THR A 118 10.17 0.00 7.46
C THR A 118 8.82 -0.66 7.75
N LEU A 119 8.80 -1.63 8.65
CA LEU A 119 7.56 -2.32 9.05
C LEU A 119 7.04 -1.72 10.35
N ARG A 120 5.76 -1.34 10.38
CA ARG A 120 5.08 -0.85 11.57
C ARG A 120 3.78 -1.61 11.79
N ILE A 121 3.59 -2.05 13.01
CA ILE A 121 2.36 -2.70 13.46
C ILE A 121 1.47 -1.63 14.07
N TYR A 122 0.20 -1.58 13.67
CA TYR A 122 -0.74 -0.60 14.20
C TYR A 122 -1.95 -1.29 14.86
N ASN A 123 -2.49 -0.64 15.89
CA ASN A 123 -3.69 -1.10 16.60
C ASN A 123 -4.95 -0.39 16.13
N SER A 124 -4.81 0.86 15.68
CA SER A 124 -5.91 1.72 15.24
C SER A 124 -5.50 2.50 14.01
N VAL A 125 -6.48 3.06 13.29
CA VAL A 125 -6.21 3.95 12.14
C VAL A 125 -5.37 5.15 12.57
N GLU A 126 -5.64 5.73 13.74
CA GLU A 126 -4.86 6.87 14.26
C GLU A 126 -3.39 6.47 14.50
N ASP A 127 -3.17 5.27 15.02
CA ASP A 127 -1.83 4.72 15.20
C ASP A 127 -1.11 4.56 13.84
N ALA A 128 -1.81 4.04 12.84
CA ALA A 128 -1.28 3.92 11.48
C ALA A 128 -0.92 5.29 10.88
N LYS A 129 -1.77 6.30 11.06
CA LYS A 129 -1.51 7.68 10.62
C LYS A 129 -0.26 8.24 11.30
N ASN A 130 -0.07 7.97 12.58
CA ASN A 130 1.12 8.41 13.30
C ASN A 130 2.39 7.75 12.74
N HIS A 131 2.34 6.48 12.40
CA HIS A 131 3.46 5.80 11.74
C HIS A 131 3.80 6.43 10.37
N ILE A 132 2.79 6.81 9.61
CA ILE A 132 2.97 7.54 8.35
C ILE A 132 3.66 8.88 8.60
N ASN A 133 3.17 9.65 9.56
CA ASN A 133 3.73 10.97 9.89
C ASN A 133 5.22 10.87 10.26
N GLU A 134 5.57 9.92 11.11
CA GLU A 134 6.95 9.68 11.52
C GLU A 134 7.83 9.26 10.33
N PHE A 135 7.33 8.35 9.50
CA PHE A 135 8.06 7.87 8.32
C PHE A 135 8.35 9.01 7.35
N ILE A 136 7.36 9.84 7.04
CA ILE A 136 7.54 10.97 6.13
C ILE A 136 8.49 12.02 6.72
N LYS A 137 8.36 12.31 8.01
CA LYS A 137 9.24 13.26 8.71
C LYS A 137 10.72 12.84 8.66
N ASN A 138 10.99 11.54 8.72
CA ASN A 138 12.33 10.97 8.75
C ASN A 138 12.87 10.57 7.36
N SER A 139 12.11 10.86 6.32
CA SER A 139 12.48 10.50 4.95
C SER A 139 13.32 11.53 4.25
#